data_84b4682ac2acd26e556a57a7a01080dd
#
_entry.id   84b4682ac2acd26e556a57a7a01080dd
#
_cell.length_a   1.000
_cell.length_b   1.000
_cell.length_c   1.000
_cell.angle_alpha   90.00
_cell.angle_beta   90.00
_cell.angle_gamma   90.00
#
_symmetry.space_group_name_H-M   'P 1'
#
loop_
_entity.id
_entity.type
_entity.pdbx_description
1 polymer ?
#
loop_
_entity_poly.entity_id
_entity_poly.type
_entity_poly.pdbx_seq_one_letter_code
_entity_poly.pdbx_strand_id
1 'polypeptide(L)'
;MSLLNERNFNTQLISVGQPEIDSLINVYNKMSVNLRQERIKLQENNFFLNKLIEAGKSGIIIFDFNGNIIKLNRVAKDLLGLNDDNIIISLSNIDGKMANELLQLHDGDNRIIRIDGVKRYRAYRSGFMDNGFQRPFIIIEELTQELIKAERQSYEKVIRMMSHEINNSVCAVNSIIDSVITFNESVNHPLVNDIREALEVSRNRNQNLTNFMRNFANVVKIPKPILVDTNINSLINNTVQLMIPLASSSGVQIKIVTTNQPVIVKADATQLEQVIINSIKNSIEACQHKGVITVQLTNNSLSVIDNGNGISADNQQKLFTPFFSTKPNGQGIGLTIIREVLLNHGFNFSLTSCNNKQQTEFVIQF
;
A
#
# COMPACT_ATOMS: atom_id res chain seq x y z
N MET A 1 -56.37 20.53 -20.98
CA MET A 1 -55.79 20.72 -19.62
C MET A 1 -55.21 19.44 -19.02
N SER A 2 -55.74 18.22 -19.30
CA SER A 2 -55.19 16.95 -18.78
C SER A 2 -53.78 16.65 -19.26
N LEU A 3 -53.43 16.94 -20.51
CA LEU A 3 -52.11 16.68 -21.13
C LEU A 3 -50.91 17.45 -20.50
N LEU A 4 -51.18 18.61 -19.91
CA LEU A 4 -50.17 19.39 -19.18
C LEU A 4 -49.88 18.78 -17.79
N ASN A 5 -50.86 18.16 -17.15
CA ASN A 5 -50.73 17.50 -15.87
C ASN A 5 -49.90 16.18 -15.95
N GLU A 6 -49.96 15.49 -17.12
CA GLU A 6 -49.25 14.23 -17.36
C GLU A 6 -47.81 14.42 -17.81
N ARG A 7 -47.31 15.68 -17.91
CA ARG A 7 -45.95 16.01 -18.40
C ARG A 7 -45.59 15.37 -19.74
N ASN A 8 -46.62 15.11 -20.59
CA ASN A 8 -46.47 14.49 -21.89
C ASN A 8 -46.36 15.58 -22.99
N PHE A 9 -45.12 16.04 -23.26
CA PHE A 9 -44.84 17.05 -24.26
C PHE A 9 -44.66 16.48 -25.68
N ASN A 10 -45.12 15.24 -25.93
CA ASN A 10 -44.97 14.58 -27.23
C ASN A 10 -46.11 14.88 -28.21
N THR A 11 -47.22 15.45 -27.74
CA THR A 11 -48.38 15.75 -28.54
C THR A 11 -48.37 17.19 -29.06
N GLN A 12 -48.50 17.35 -30.36
CA GLN A 12 -48.72 18.66 -30.99
C GLN A 12 -50.25 18.84 -31.21
N LEU A 13 -50.75 20.04 -30.93
CA LEU A 13 -52.12 20.42 -31.21
C LEU A 13 -52.24 20.83 -32.68
N ILE A 14 -53.34 20.40 -33.35
CA ILE A 14 -53.61 20.66 -34.74
C ILE A 14 -54.44 21.95 -34.84
N SER A 15 -54.17 22.77 -35.86
CA SER A 15 -54.93 23.99 -36.20
C SER A 15 -56.36 23.70 -36.43
N VAL A 16 -57.29 24.56 -35.91
CA VAL A 16 -58.77 24.42 -35.96
C VAL A 16 -59.37 25.36 -37.00
N GLY A 17 -58.58 26.23 -37.62
CA GLY A 17 -59.05 27.19 -38.65
C GLY A 17 -59.65 28.49 -38.07
N GLN A 18 -59.45 28.77 -36.78
CA GLN A 18 -59.82 30.05 -36.15
C GLN A 18 -58.49 30.80 -35.76
N PRO A 19 -58.32 32.04 -36.29
CA PRO A 19 -56.97 32.75 -36.15
C PRO A 19 -56.50 32.92 -34.69
N GLU A 20 -57.41 33.22 -33.77
CA GLU A 20 -57.11 33.44 -32.38
C GLU A 20 -56.72 32.12 -31.66
N ILE A 21 -57.45 31.04 -31.99
CA ILE A 21 -57.16 29.70 -31.39
C ILE A 21 -55.90 29.14 -32.02
N ASP A 22 -55.69 29.32 -33.30
CA ASP A 22 -54.47 28.83 -33.99
C ASP A 22 -53.24 29.55 -33.52
N SER A 23 -53.33 30.84 -33.16
CA SER A 23 -52.21 31.57 -32.50
C SER A 23 -51.84 30.95 -31.15
N LEU A 24 -52.84 30.60 -30.32
CA LEU A 24 -52.64 29.90 -29.04
C LEU A 24 -52.01 28.51 -29.23
N ILE A 25 -52.49 27.74 -30.21
CA ILE A 25 -51.97 26.43 -30.58
C ILE A 25 -50.47 26.55 -30.99
N ASN A 26 -50.13 27.55 -31.79
CA ASN A 26 -48.76 27.78 -32.20
C ASN A 26 -47.83 28.11 -31.03
N VAL A 27 -48.26 28.98 -30.10
CA VAL A 27 -47.52 29.28 -28.88
C VAL A 27 -47.33 28.05 -28.02
N TYR A 28 -48.39 27.26 -27.81
CA TYR A 28 -48.32 25.99 -27.05
C TYR A 28 -47.37 25.01 -27.69
N ASN A 29 -47.47 24.76 -29.00
CA ASN A 29 -46.59 23.83 -29.70
C ASN A 29 -45.11 24.27 -29.62
N LYS A 30 -44.81 25.56 -29.79
CA LYS A 30 -43.47 26.11 -29.67
C LYS A 30 -42.92 25.94 -28.25
N MET A 31 -43.74 26.22 -27.23
CA MET A 31 -43.35 26.02 -25.83
C MET A 31 -43.10 24.55 -25.51
N SER A 32 -43.94 23.65 -26.00
CA SER A 32 -43.83 22.20 -25.83
C SER A 32 -42.53 21.66 -26.46
N VAL A 33 -42.20 22.11 -27.66
CA VAL A 33 -40.92 21.76 -28.35
C VAL A 33 -39.73 22.26 -27.54
N ASN A 34 -39.74 23.50 -27.07
CA ASN A 34 -38.64 24.07 -26.27
C ASN A 34 -38.42 23.31 -24.96
N LEU A 35 -39.50 23.02 -24.21
CA LEU A 35 -39.42 22.24 -22.97
C LEU A 35 -38.88 20.83 -23.21
N ARG A 36 -39.31 20.20 -24.31
CA ARG A 36 -38.76 18.89 -24.70
C ARG A 36 -37.29 18.96 -25.00
N GLN A 37 -36.79 19.97 -25.75
CA GLN A 37 -35.39 20.14 -26.06
C GLN A 37 -34.57 20.40 -24.80
N GLU A 38 -35.05 21.26 -23.90
CA GLU A 38 -34.36 21.48 -22.61
C GLU A 38 -34.26 20.21 -21.77
N ARG A 39 -35.36 19.41 -21.71
CA ARG A 39 -35.34 18.13 -20.97
C ARG A 39 -34.34 17.13 -21.55
N ILE A 40 -34.33 17.00 -22.90
CA ILE A 40 -33.35 16.14 -23.59
C ILE A 40 -31.92 16.60 -23.24
N LYS A 41 -31.66 17.91 -23.37
CA LYS A 41 -30.34 18.47 -23.07
C LYS A 41 -29.93 18.25 -21.62
N LEU A 42 -30.84 18.38 -20.66
CA LEU A 42 -30.57 18.07 -19.26
C LEU A 42 -30.30 16.57 -19.04
N GLN A 43 -31.02 15.69 -19.72
CA GLN A 43 -30.77 14.25 -19.65
C GLN A 43 -29.43 13.87 -20.25
N GLU A 44 -29.08 14.43 -21.40
CA GLU A 44 -27.77 14.23 -22.04
C GLU A 44 -26.61 14.71 -21.14
N ASN A 45 -26.76 15.92 -20.56
CA ASN A 45 -25.76 16.44 -19.63
C ASN A 45 -25.60 15.57 -18.37
N ASN A 46 -26.71 15.11 -17.78
CA ASN A 46 -26.68 14.23 -16.62
C ASN A 46 -26.04 12.88 -16.97
N PHE A 47 -26.37 12.31 -18.14
CA PHE A 47 -25.75 11.08 -18.62
C PHE A 47 -24.24 11.26 -18.84
N PHE A 48 -23.85 12.35 -19.48
CA PHE A 48 -22.45 12.68 -19.72
C PHE A 48 -21.67 12.85 -18.42
N LEU A 49 -22.18 13.63 -17.45
CA LEU A 49 -21.56 13.80 -16.13
C LEU A 49 -21.43 12.47 -15.38
N ASN A 50 -22.46 11.63 -15.43
CA ASN A 50 -22.41 10.30 -14.82
C ASN A 50 -21.32 9.42 -15.46
N LYS A 51 -21.20 9.46 -16.79
CA LYS A 51 -20.15 8.72 -17.50
C LYS A 51 -18.74 9.23 -17.17
N LEU A 52 -18.58 10.56 -17.02
CA LEU A 52 -17.29 11.13 -16.58
C LEU A 52 -16.91 10.68 -15.15
N ILE A 53 -17.88 10.65 -14.22
CA ILE A 53 -17.66 10.20 -12.85
C ILE A 53 -17.27 8.71 -12.84
N GLU A 54 -17.94 7.88 -13.65
CA GLU A 54 -17.65 6.43 -13.74
C GLU A 54 -16.31 6.14 -14.44
N ALA A 55 -15.90 6.95 -15.41
CA ALA A 55 -14.64 6.81 -16.13
C ALA A 55 -13.43 7.32 -15.31
N GLY A 56 -13.68 8.08 -14.24
CA GLY A 56 -12.64 8.63 -13.37
C GLY A 56 -11.86 7.52 -12.67
N LYS A 57 -10.55 7.76 -12.42
CA LYS A 57 -9.69 6.86 -11.63
C LYS A 57 -9.81 7.09 -10.12
N SER A 58 -10.50 8.14 -9.71
CA SER A 58 -10.71 8.49 -8.30
C SER A 58 -12.02 7.90 -7.79
N GLY A 59 -12.03 7.34 -6.59
CA GLY A 59 -13.26 6.95 -5.90
C GLY A 59 -14.04 8.19 -5.49
N ILE A 60 -15.33 8.25 -5.79
CA ILE A 60 -16.22 9.35 -5.44
C ILE A 60 -17.39 8.80 -4.64
N ILE A 61 -17.62 9.40 -3.45
CA ILE A 61 -18.72 9.08 -2.54
C ILE A 61 -19.52 10.35 -2.31
N ILE A 62 -20.81 10.33 -2.55
CA ILE A 62 -21.72 11.45 -2.29
C ILE A 62 -22.72 11.02 -1.21
N PHE A 63 -22.93 11.90 -0.24
CA PHE A 63 -23.81 11.65 0.90
C PHE A 63 -25.09 12.48 0.81
N ASP A 64 -26.14 12.02 1.50
CA ASP A 64 -27.30 12.83 1.82
C ASP A 64 -27.03 13.75 3.03
N PHE A 65 -28.04 14.53 3.44
CA PHE A 65 -27.95 15.42 4.60
C PHE A 65 -27.87 14.67 5.95
N ASN A 66 -28.20 13.39 5.96
CA ASN A 66 -28.13 12.51 7.13
C ASN A 66 -26.83 11.73 7.22
N GLY A 67 -25.92 11.90 6.24
CA GLY A 67 -24.64 11.19 6.19
C GLY A 67 -24.74 9.79 5.57
N ASN A 68 -25.87 9.43 4.94
CA ASN A 68 -25.98 8.18 4.19
C ASN A 68 -25.43 8.34 2.78
N ILE A 69 -24.84 7.29 2.25
CA ILE A 69 -24.33 7.25 0.90
C ILE A 69 -25.49 7.18 -0.10
N ILE A 70 -25.56 8.14 -1.02
CA ILE A 70 -26.56 8.17 -2.10
C ILE A 70 -25.96 7.82 -3.45
N LYS A 71 -24.64 8.01 -3.61
CA LYS A 71 -23.98 7.70 -4.87
C LYS A 71 -22.52 7.31 -4.64
N LEU A 72 -22.11 6.26 -5.35
CA LEU A 72 -20.74 5.76 -5.43
C LEU A 72 -20.42 5.54 -6.90
N ASN A 73 -19.21 5.89 -7.33
CA ASN A 73 -18.70 5.42 -8.61
C ASN A 73 -18.04 4.03 -8.45
N ARG A 74 -17.72 3.39 -9.57
CA ARG A 74 -17.13 2.06 -9.61
C ARG A 74 -15.90 1.95 -8.71
N VAL A 75 -14.97 2.91 -8.79
CA VAL A 75 -13.72 2.90 -8.02
C VAL A 75 -13.99 2.95 -6.51
N ALA A 76 -14.96 3.76 -6.07
CA ALA A 76 -15.34 3.83 -4.65
C ALA A 76 -15.99 2.51 -4.17
N LYS A 77 -16.79 1.84 -5.01
CA LYS A 77 -17.35 0.52 -4.71
C LYS A 77 -16.25 -0.52 -4.51
N ASP A 78 -15.31 -0.59 -5.45
CA ASP A 78 -14.17 -1.51 -5.40
C ASP A 78 -13.32 -1.29 -4.14
N LEU A 79 -13.07 -0.01 -3.76
CA LEU A 79 -12.30 0.36 -2.56
C LEU A 79 -13.00 0.02 -1.24
N LEU A 80 -14.33 0.06 -1.22
CA LEU A 80 -15.16 -0.27 -0.05
C LEU A 80 -15.61 -1.74 -0.03
N GLY A 81 -15.31 -2.53 -1.09
CA GLY A 81 -15.69 -3.93 -1.19
C GLY A 81 -17.20 -4.15 -1.39
N LEU A 82 -17.90 -3.20 -2.02
CA LEU A 82 -19.36 -3.24 -2.20
C LEU A 82 -19.71 -3.76 -3.58
N ASN A 83 -20.60 -4.77 -3.64
CA ASN A 83 -20.98 -5.43 -4.90
C ASN A 83 -22.36 -5.02 -5.43
N ASP A 84 -23.19 -4.30 -4.65
CA ASP A 84 -24.59 -3.98 -5.02
C ASP A 84 -24.81 -2.53 -5.43
N ASP A 85 -25.75 -2.32 -6.38
CA ASP A 85 -26.08 -0.99 -6.96
C ASP A 85 -27.10 -0.17 -6.15
N ASN A 86 -27.82 -0.78 -5.20
CA ASN A 86 -28.91 -0.14 -4.46
C ASN A 86 -28.57 0.01 -2.96
N ILE A 87 -27.64 0.91 -2.64
CA ILE A 87 -27.21 1.02 -1.26
C ILE A 87 -27.44 2.44 -0.75
N ILE A 88 -28.51 2.63 0.01
CA ILE A 88 -28.61 3.72 0.98
C ILE A 88 -28.04 3.15 2.30
N ILE A 89 -26.74 3.18 2.45
CA ILE A 89 -26.04 2.68 3.64
C ILE A 89 -25.22 3.82 4.25
N SER A 90 -25.20 3.89 5.56
CA SER A 90 -24.24 4.74 6.27
C SER A 90 -22.85 4.16 6.15
N LEU A 91 -21.86 5.01 5.98
CA LEU A 91 -20.44 4.59 5.95
C LEU A 91 -20.04 3.82 7.23
N SER A 92 -20.72 4.07 8.35
CA SER A 92 -20.54 3.35 9.63
C SER A 92 -20.95 1.87 9.59
N ASN A 93 -21.76 1.49 8.61
CA ASN A 93 -22.24 0.10 8.47
C ASN A 93 -21.39 -0.72 7.48
N ILE A 94 -20.31 -0.12 6.97
CA ILE A 94 -19.38 -0.78 6.08
C ILE A 94 -18.17 -1.23 6.89
N ASP A 95 -17.96 -2.53 6.96
CA ASP A 95 -16.79 -3.10 7.61
C ASP A 95 -15.57 -2.92 6.72
N GLY A 96 -14.51 -2.36 7.29
CA GLY A 96 -13.25 -2.22 6.59
C GLY A 96 -12.41 -1.05 7.08
N LYS A 97 -11.09 -1.19 6.93
CA LYS A 97 -10.13 -0.17 7.35
C LYS A 97 -10.33 1.16 6.61
N MET A 98 -10.64 1.09 5.30
CA MET A 98 -10.91 2.26 4.49
C MET A 98 -12.13 3.03 5.01
N ALA A 99 -13.26 2.34 5.28
CA ALA A 99 -14.47 2.97 5.79
C ALA A 99 -14.24 3.66 7.13
N ASN A 100 -13.51 3.01 8.06
CA ASN A 100 -13.18 3.57 9.36
C ASN A 100 -12.33 4.84 9.29
N GLU A 101 -11.35 4.88 8.38
CA GLU A 101 -10.51 6.07 8.16
C GLU A 101 -11.31 7.21 7.52
N LEU A 102 -12.22 6.89 6.58
CA LEU A 102 -13.08 7.88 5.93
C LEU A 102 -14.11 8.51 6.90
N LEU A 103 -14.59 7.74 7.89
CA LEU A 103 -15.49 8.24 8.94
C LEU A 103 -14.85 9.33 9.80
N GLN A 104 -13.54 9.30 9.98
CA GLN A 104 -12.80 10.28 10.78
C GLN A 104 -12.49 11.59 10.04
N LEU A 105 -12.86 11.70 8.76
CA LEU A 105 -12.65 12.92 7.99
C LEU A 105 -13.70 13.98 8.31
N HIS A 106 -13.24 15.18 8.59
CA HIS A 106 -14.08 16.37 8.74
C HIS A 106 -14.13 17.16 7.42
N ASP A 107 -15.06 18.08 7.34
CA ASP A 107 -15.21 18.91 6.13
C ASP A 107 -13.95 19.77 5.92
N GLY A 108 -13.40 19.76 4.69
CA GLY A 108 -12.14 20.39 4.35
C GLY A 108 -10.89 19.56 4.63
N ASP A 109 -11.01 18.38 5.26
CA ASP A 109 -9.86 17.52 5.53
C ASP A 109 -9.27 16.94 4.24
N ASN A 110 -7.94 16.89 4.20
CA ASN A 110 -7.15 16.20 3.18
C ASN A 110 -6.15 15.29 3.89
N ARG A 111 -6.43 13.99 3.90
CA ARG A 111 -5.63 13.02 4.66
C ARG A 111 -5.11 11.90 3.77
N ILE A 112 -3.91 11.41 4.08
CA ILE A 112 -3.33 10.23 3.43
C ILE A 112 -3.66 9.00 4.28
N ILE A 113 -4.44 8.10 3.69
CA ILE A 113 -4.85 6.82 4.28
C ILE A 113 -3.90 5.73 3.76
N ARG A 114 -3.40 4.89 4.67
CA ARG A 114 -2.55 3.74 4.33
C ARG A 114 -3.33 2.45 4.55
N ILE A 115 -3.47 1.68 3.49
CA ILE A 115 -4.13 0.37 3.53
C ILE A 115 -3.06 -0.71 3.32
N ASP A 116 -3.04 -1.70 4.21
CA ASP A 116 -2.16 -2.88 4.19
C ASP A 116 -0.65 -2.56 4.08
N GLY A 117 -0.25 -1.39 4.56
CA GLY A 117 1.16 -0.95 4.57
C GLY A 117 1.72 -0.56 3.20
N VAL A 118 1.04 -0.86 2.11
CA VAL A 118 1.52 -0.72 0.72
C VAL A 118 0.77 0.35 -0.05
N LYS A 119 -0.55 0.27 -0.07
CA LYS A 119 -1.39 1.19 -0.83
C LYS A 119 -1.62 2.47 -0.05
N ARG A 120 -1.41 3.60 -0.70
CA ARG A 120 -1.64 4.94 -0.13
C ARG A 120 -2.73 5.63 -0.94
N TYR A 121 -3.73 6.12 -0.25
CA TYR A 121 -4.83 6.87 -0.83
C TYR A 121 -4.86 8.26 -0.23
N ARG A 122 -5.10 9.27 -1.05
CA ARG A 122 -5.45 10.61 -0.59
C ARG A 122 -6.96 10.68 -0.53
N ALA A 123 -7.52 10.94 0.64
CA ALA A 123 -8.94 11.18 0.82
C ALA A 123 -9.18 12.64 1.14
N TYR A 124 -10.08 13.27 0.39
CA TYR A 124 -10.48 14.66 0.55
C TYR A 124 -12.00 14.71 0.77
N ARG A 125 -12.43 15.32 1.87
CA ARG A 125 -13.84 15.56 2.16
C ARG A 125 -14.18 17.03 1.93
N SER A 126 -15.27 17.28 1.21
CA SER A 126 -15.81 18.63 0.98
C SER A 126 -17.31 18.56 0.76
N GLY A 127 -17.95 19.68 0.52
CA GLY A 127 -19.38 19.76 0.24
C GLY A 127 -19.71 20.77 -0.84
N PHE A 128 -20.84 20.55 -1.50
CA PHE A 128 -21.44 21.50 -2.45
C PHE A 128 -22.85 21.90 -1.99
N MET A 129 -23.29 23.06 -2.41
CA MET A 129 -24.63 23.55 -2.08
C MET A 129 -25.68 22.89 -2.98
N ASP A 130 -26.67 22.23 -2.37
CA ASP A 130 -27.83 21.65 -3.06
C ASP A 130 -29.09 22.12 -2.37
N ASN A 131 -29.96 22.85 -3.08
CA ASN A 131 -31.19 23.45 -2.54
C ASN A 131 -31.02 24.25 -1.25
N GLY A 132 -29.86 24.95 -1.11
CA GLY A 132 -29.59 25.77 0.07
C GLY A 132 -28.94 25.03 1.25
N PHE A 133 -28.67 23.73 1.11
CA PHE A 133 -28.00 22.91 2.10
C PHE A 133 -26.67 22.36 1.58
N GLN A 134 -25.68 22.22 2.46
CA GLN A 134 -24.39 21.65 2.10
C GLN A 134 -24.52 20.12 2.02
N ARG A 135 -24.23 19.56 0.85
CA ARG A 135 -24.17 18.12 0.60
C ARG A 135 -22.73 17.66 0.60
N PRO A 136 -22.32 16.79 1.56
CA PRO A 136 -20.96 16.35 1.65
C PRO A 136 -20.63 15.30 0.58
N PHE A 137 -19.35 15.30 0.18
CA PHE A 137 -18.76 14.27 -0.68
C PHE A 137 -17.33 13.96 -0.25
N ILE A 138 -16.86 12.76 -0.62
CA ILE A 138 -15.46 12.35 -0.44
C ILE A 138 -14.90 11.94 -1.80
N ILE A 139 -13.68 12.41 -2.09
CA ILE A 139 -12.86 11.95 -3.22
C ILE A 139 -11.70 11.16 -2.66
N ILE A 140 -11.46 9.96 -3.23
CA ILE A 140 -10.36 9.07 -2.86
C ILE A 140 -9.50 8.87 -4.09
N GLU A 141 -8.24 9.27 -4.00
CA GLU A 141 -7.25 9.12 -5.08
C GLU A 141 -6.17 8.15 -4.65
N GLU A 142 -5.92 7.13 -5.46
CA GLU A 142 -4.74 6.30 -5.25
C GLU A 142 -3.50 7.14 -5.58
N LEU A 143 -2.58 7.25 -4.61
CA LEU A 143 -1.30 7.92 -4.83
C LEU A 143 -0.46 7.04 -5.75
N THR A 144 -0.43 7.44 -7.02
CA THR A 144 0.24 6.69 -8.08
C THR A 144 1.71 6.45 -7.77
N GLN A 145 2.23 5.34 -8.28
CA GLN A 145 3.66 4.97 -8.18
C GLN A 145 4.59 6.10 -8.67
N GLU A 146 4.13 7.00 -9.51
CA GLU A 146 4.90 8.14 -10.01
C GLU A 146 5.25 9.15 -8.91
N LEU A 147 4.31 9.47 -8.01
CA LEU A 147 4.57 10.38 -6.88
C LEU A 147 5.50 9.73 -5.86
N ILE A 148 5.26 8.43 -5.58
CA ILE A 148 6.13 7.62 -4.72
C ILE A 148 7.55 7.54 -5.33
N LYS A 149 7.63 7.42 -6.66
CA LYS A 149 8.89 7.34 -7.40
C LYS A 149 9.65 8.66 -7.41
N ALA A 150 8.96 9.80 -7.56
CA ALA A 150 9.59 11.13 -7.49
C ALA A 150 10.13 11.43 -6.08
N GLU A 151 9.36 11.12 -5.04
CA GLU A 151 9.78 11.21 -3.65
C GLU A 151 11.00 10.31 -3.39
N ARG A 152 10.97 9.08 -3.88
CA ARG A 152 12.08 8.12 -3.81
C ARG A 152 13.34 8.64 -4.48
N GLN A 153 13.26 9.16 -5.72
CA GLN A 153 14.43 9.69 -6.44
C GLN A 153 15.10 10.86 -5.70
N SER A 154 14.31 11.71 -5.04
CA SER A 154 14.84 12.77 -4.19
C SER A 154 15.61 12.21 -2.99
N TYR A 155 15.05 11.22 -2.30
CA TYR A 155 15.73 10.53 -1.19
C TYR A 155 16.97 9.76 -1.66
N GLU A 156 16.93 9.11 -2.82
CA GLU A 156 18.05 8.35 -3.39
C GLU A 156 19.32 9.21 -3.54
N LYS A 157 19.14 10.44 -4.02
CA LYS A 157 20.28 11.36 -4.23
C LYS A 157 20.94 11.78 -2.91
N VAL A 158 20.09 12.14 -1.91
CA VAL A 158 20.57 12.54 -0.58
C VAL A 158 21.25 11.38 0.14
N ILE A 159 20.66 10.20 0.09
CA ILE A 159 21.18 9.00 0.73
C ILE A 159 22.51 8.56 0.14
N ARG A 160 22.65 8.62 -1.20
CA ARG A 160 23.93 8.27 -1.84
C ARG A 160 25.05 9.20 -1.38
N MET A 161 24.79 10.51 -1.32
CA MET A 161 25.75 11.50 -0.86
C MET A 161 26.11 11.28 0.61
N MET A 162 25.11 11.09 1.48
CA MET A 162 25.34 10.82 2.91
C MET A 162 26.10 9.49 3.15
N SER A 163 25.79 8.44 2.37
CA SER A 163 26.51 7.15 2.50
C SER A 163 27.98 7.28 2.17
N HIS A 164 28.34 8.05 1.15
CA HIS A 164 29.73 8.31 0.81
C HIS A 164 30.46 9.10 1.91
N GLU A 165 29.85 10.17 2.40
CA GLU A 165 30.45 11.02 3.45
C GLU A 165 30.61 10.28 4.78
N ILE A 166 29.60 9.51 5.20
CA ILE A 166 29.66 8.73 6.42
C ILE A 166 30.71 7.61 6.31
N ASN A 167 30.73 6.87 5.18
CA ASN A 167 31.76 5.83 4.99
C ASN A 167 33.16 6.41 5.03
N ASN A 168 33.40 7.54 4.38
CA ASN A 168 34.71 8.20 4.39
C ASN A 168 35.11 8.62 5.81
N SER A 169 34.21 9.25 6.56
CA SER A 169 34.46 9.69 7.92
C SER A 169 34.72 8.52 8.88
N VAL A 170 33.92 7.46 8.78
CA VAL A 170 34.04 6.27 9.63
C VAL A 170 35.30 5.48 9.30
N CYS A 171 35.71 5.39 8.02
CA CYS A 171 36.98 4.77 7.65
C CYS A 171 38.19 5.51 8.25
N ALA A 172 38.18 6.85 8.21
CA ALA A 172 39.22 7.66 8.81
C ALA A 172 39.32 7.45 10.34
N VAL A 173 38.17 7.45 11.03
CA VAL A 173 38.12 7.21 12.48
C VAL A 173 38.63 5.79 12.83
N ASN A 174 38.22 4.77 12.06
CA ASN A 174 38.65 3.40 12.28
C ASN A 174 40.18 3.27 12.10
N SER A 175 40.78 3.93 11.09
CA SER A 175 42.24 3.93 10.89
C SER A 175 43.01 4.55 12.08
N ILE A 176 42.45 5.60 12.68
CA ILE A 176 43.01 6.20 13.90
C ILE A 176 42.90 5.22 15.08
N ILE A 177 41.72 4.62 15.28
CA ILE A 177 41.50 3.63 16.34
C ILE A 177 42.46 2.45 16.21
N ASP A 178 42.62 1.88 15.00
CA ASP A 178 43.53 0.76 14.75
C ASP A 178 44.98 1.15 15.04
N SER A 179 45.40 2.38 14.66
CA SER A 179 46.72 2.89 14.95
C SER A 179 47.00 3.01 16.46
N VAL A 180 45.99 3.48 17.22
CA VAL A 180 46.11 3.59 18.68
C VAL A 180 46.12 2.22 19.36
N ILE A 181 45.30 1.26 18.89
CA ILE A 181 45.33 -0.12 19.40
C ILE A 181 46.69 -0.75 19.18
N THR A 182 47.28 -0.63 17.97
CA THR A 182 48.58 -1.16 17.63
C THR A 182 49.71 -0.50 18.47
N PHE A 183 49.63 0.81 18.68
CA PHE A 183 50.56 1.51 19.53
C PHE A 183 50.51 1.02 20.99
N ASN A 184 49.31 0.81 21.52
CA ASN A 184 49.09 0.31 22.88
C ASN A 184 49.59 -1.12 23.11
N GLU A 185 49.73 -1.95 22.05
CA GLU A 185 50.33 -3.30 22.17
C GLU A 185 51.79 -3.28 22.63
N SER A 186 52.48 -2.18 22.43
CA SER A 186 53.87 -1.99 22.83
C SER A 186 54.06 -1.44 24.27
N VAL A 187 52.95 -1.08 24.96
CA VAL A 187 52.98 -0.45 26.29
C VAL A 187 52.42 -1.41 27.36
N ASN A 188 53.27 -1.73 28.35
CA ASN A 188 52.90 -2.64 29.45
C ASN A 188 52.44 -1.85 30.68
N HIS A 189 51.14 -1.42 30.69
CA HIS A 189 50.53 -0.65 31.78
C HIS A 189 49.08 -1.12 32.04
N PRO A 190 48.61 -1.21 33.30
CA PRO A 190 47.27 -1.69 33.62
C PRO A 190 46.12 -0.94 32.91
N LEU A 191 46.25 0.37 32.73
CA LEU A 191 45.27 1.20 32.02
C LEU A 191 45.16 0.92 30.51
N VAL A 192 46.13 0.22 29.95
CA VAL A 192 46.17 -0.11 28.50
C VAL A 192 45.03 -1.06 28.14
N ASN A 193 44.66 -1.99 29.02
CA ASN A 193 43.57 -2.93 28.78
C ASN A 193 42.22 -2.22 28.73
N ASP A 194 41.94 -1.27 29.63
CA ASP A 194 40.70 -0.50 29.67
C ASP A 194 40.56 0.39 28.41
N ILE A 195 41.68 1.01 27.99
CA ILE A 195 41.73 1.81 26.76
C ILE A 195 41.49 0.93 25.54
N ARG A 196 42.12 -0.26 25.47
CA ARG A 196 41.91 -1.22 24.38
C ARG A 196 40.43 -1.64 24.28
N GLU A 197 39.80 -2.01 25.39
CA GLU A 197 38.38 -2.39 25.42
C GLU A 197 37.47 -1.25 24.92
N ALA A 198 37.71 -0.01 25.37
CA ALA A 198 36.95 1.16 24.92
C ALA A 198 37.14 1.42 23.42
N LEU A 199 38.34 1.23 22.87
CA LEU A 199 38.64 1.39 21.45
C LEU A 199 37.96 0.28 20.61
N GLU A 200 38.00 -0.98 21.09
CA GLU A 200 37.33 -2.09 20.44
C GLU A 200 35.81 -1.89 20.39
N VAL A 201 35.17 -1.41 21.46
CA VAL A 201 33.76 -1.04 21.50
C VAL A 201 33.47 0.06 20.47
N SER A 202 34.32 1.07 20.38
CA SER A 202 34.19 2.19 19.44
C SER A 202 34.29 1.69 17.98
N ARG A 203 35.32 0.84 17.70
CA ARG A 203 35.50 0.22 16.39
C ARG A 203 34.28 -0.61 15.97
N ASN A 204 33.73 -1.42 16.88
CA ASN A 204 32.56 -2.25 16.63
C ASN A 204 31.32 -1.39 16.34
N ARG A 205 31.15 -0.28 17.06
CA ARG A 205 30.04 0.68 16.77
C ARG A 205 30.20 1.32 15.39
N ASN A 206 31.39 1.74 15.02
CA ASN A 206 31.66 2.30 13.70
C ASN A 206 31.46 1.28 12.59
N GLN A 207 31.84 0.02 12.79
CA GLN A 207 31.59 -1.07 11.85
C GLN A 207 30.10 -1.31 11.67
N ASN A 208 29.32 -1.28 12.74
CA ASN A 208 27.86 -1.39 12.70
C ASN A 208 27.24 -0.23 11.91
N LEU A 209 27.72 1.00 12.08
CA LEU A 209 27.28 2.16 11.32
C LEU A 209 27.60 2.02 9.83
N THR A 210 28.80 1.55 9.49
CA THR A 210 29.21 1.29 8.09
C THR A 210 28.30 0.24 7.44
N ASN A 211 28.04 -0.86 8.14
CA ASN A 211 27.14 -1.93 7.66
C ASN A 211 25.72 -1.41 7.50
N PHE A 212 25.22 -0.62 8.44
CA PHE A 212 23.92 0.03 8.35
C PHE A 212 23.81 0.92 7.10
N MET A 213 24.80 1.79 6.87
CA MET A 213 24.80 2.69 5.71
C MET A 213 24.91 1.94 4.39
N ARG A 214 25.71 0.87 4.32
CA ARG A 214 25.82 0.02 3.14
C ARG A 214 24.49 -0.67 2.82
N ASN A 215 23.86 -1.24 3.82
CA ASN A 215 22.56 -1.90 3.68
C ASN A 215 21.47 -0.91 3.28
N PHE A 216 21.52 0.30 3.81
CA PHE A 216 20.64 1.39 3.45
C PHE A 216 20.80 1.81 1.98
N ALA A 217 22.04 2.00 1.54
CA ALA A 217 22.34 2.31 0.14
C ALA A 217 21.87 1.20 -0.82
N ASN A 218 21.92 -0.06 -0.39
CA ASN A 218 21.44 -1.20 -1.17
C ASN A 218 19.92 -1.21 -1.33
N VAL A 219 19.15 -0.83 -0.30
CA VAL A 219 17.68 -0.68 -0.41
C VAL A 219 17.31 0.33 -1.48
N VAL A 220 18.03 1.44 -1.51
CA VAL A 220 17.82 2.53 -2.46
C VAL A 220 18.21 2.12 -3.89
N LYS A 221 19.17 1.19 -4.03
CA LYS A 221 19.74 0.74 -5.31
C LYS A 221 19.14 -0.55 -5.86
N ILE A 222 18.01 -1.04 -5.34
CA ILE A 222 17.40 -2.27 -5.88
C ILE A 222 17.17 -2.07 -7.40
N PRO A 223 17.86 -2.84 -8.27
CA PRO A 223 17.74 -2.68 -9.70
C PRO A 223 16.34 -3.12 -10.17
N LYS A 224 15.97 -2.70 -11.36
CA LYS A 224 14.74 -3.22 -11.99
C LYS A 224 14.88 -4.73 -12.18
N PRO A 225 13.82 -5.51 -11.88
CA PRO A 225 13.87 -6.96 -12.02
C PRO A 225 14.00 -7.37 -13.49
N ILE A 226 14.79 -8.41 -13.72
CA ILE A 226 14.85 -9.10 -15.02
C ILE A 226 13.83 -10.23 -14.97
N LEU A 227 12.64 -9.97 -15.51
CA LEU A 227 11.52 -10.91 -15.44
C LEU A 227 11.73 -12.06 -16.45
N VAL A 228 12.00 -13.26 -15.94
CA VAL A 228 12.13 -14.51 -16.70
C VAL A 228 11.17 -15.56 -16.13
N ASP A 229 10.86 -16.59 -16.91
CA ASP A 229 10.06 -17.72 -16.44
C ASP A 229 10.82 -18.48 -15.35
N THR A 230 10.40 -18.30 -14.10
CA THR A 230 11.09 -18.80 -12.91
C THR A 230 10.25 -19.90 -12.24
N ASN A 231 10.88 -21.04 -11.97
CA ASN A 231 10.26 -22.14 -11.24
C ASN A 231 10.35 -21.89 -9.72
N ILE A 232 9.20 -21.54 -9.13
CA ILE A 232 9.11 -21.17 -7.73
C ILE A 232 9.34 -22.37 -6.80
N ASN A 233 8.95 -23.60 -7.18
CA ASN A 233 9.20 -24.80 -6.38
C ASN A 233 10.71 -25.02 -6.17
N SER A 234 11.50 -24.92 -7.26
CA SER A 234 12.95 -25.06 -7.18
C SER A 234 13.60 -23.93 -6.37
N LEU A 235 13.12 -22.70 -6.56
CA LEU A 235 13.62 -21.54 -5.82
C LEU A 235 13.39 -21.71 -4.31
N ILE A 236 12.19 -22.11 -3.89
CA ILE A 236 11.87 -22.34 -2.48
C ILE A 236 12.76 -23.45 -1.88
N ASN A 237 12.88 -24.58 -2.58
CA ASN A 237 13.68 -25.69 -2.09
C ASN A 237 15.15 -25.29 -1.86
N ASN A 238 15.75 -24.60 -2.83
CA ASN A 238 17.13 -24.12 -2.71
C ASN A 238 17.28 -23.12 -1.56
N THR A 239 16.39 -22.14 -1.48
CA THR A 239 16.42 -21.10 -0.45
C THR A 239 16.21 -21.67 0.94
N VAL A 240 15.27 -22.59 1.13
CA VAL A 240 15.04 -23.24 2.42
C VAL A 240 16.25 -24.06 2.84
N GLN A 241 16.89 -24.80 1.93
CA GLN A 241 18.12 -25.53 2.24
C GLN A 241 19.23 -24.62 2.77
N LEU A 242 19.41 -23.43 2.19
CA LEU A 242 20.34 -22.43 2.70
C LEU A 242 19.99 -21.94 4.12
N MET A 243 18.71 -21.92 4.48
CA MET A 243 18.24 -21.41 5.76
C MET A 243 18.17 -22.45 6.88
N ILE A 244 18.21 -23.76 6.56
CA ILE A 244 18.18 -24.86 7.55
C ILE A 244 19.26 -24.73 8.63
N PRO A 245 20.55 -24.45 8.33
CA PRO A 245 21.58 -24.34 9.36
C PRO A 245 21.26 -23.21 10.37
N LEU A 246 20.78 -22.07 9.89
CA LEU A 246 20.40 -20.92 10.72
C LEU A 246 19.18 -21.25 11.57
N ALA A 247 18.17 -21.89 11.01
CA ALA A 247 16.98 -22.32 11.74
C ALA A 247 17.32 -23.35 12.84
N SER A 248 18.13 -24.35 12.50
CA SER A 248 18.55 -25.38 13.44
C SER A 248 19.37 -24.83 14.62
N SER A 249 20.28 -23.89 14.37
CA SER A 249 21.04 -23.21 15.43
C SER A 249 20.16 -22.41 16.39
N SER A 250 18.99 -21.96 15.90
CA SER A 250 17.99 -21.23 16.69
C SER A 250 16.90 -22.16 17.28
N GLY A 251 16.97 -23.48 17.09
CA GLY A 251 15.97 -24.44 17.56
C GLY A 251 14.63 -24.37 16.82
N VAL A 252 14.63 -23.86 15.58
CA VAL A 252 13.43 -23.66 14.74
C VAL A 252 13.38 -24.70 13.63
N GLN A 253 12.21 -25.29 13.38
CA GLN A 253 12.00 -26.24 12.30
C GLN A 253 11.33 -25.56 11.09
N ILE A 254 11.84 -25.79 9.89
CA ILE A 254 11.22 -25.33 8.64
C ILE A 254 10.53 -26.51 7.96
N LYS A 255 9.25 -26.34 7.60
CA LYS A 255 8.44 -27.29 6.81
C LYS A 255 8.11 -26.67 5.46
N ILE A 256 8.19 -27.46 4.39
CA ILE A 256 7.81 -27.05 3.05
C ILE A 256 6.52 -27.80 2.68
N VAL A 257 5.53 -27.05 2.19
CA VAL A 257 4.28 -27.57 1.64
C VAL A 257 4.12 -27.00 0.24
N THR A 258 4.34 -27.80 -0.77
CA THR A 258 4.26 -27.37 -2.18
C THR A 258 3.22 -28.17 -2.95
N THR A 259 2.78 -27.60 -4.08
CA THR A 259 1.95 -28.31 -5.06
C THR A 259 2.76 -29.37 -5.80
N ASN A 260 2.10 -30.42 -6.28
CA ASN A 260 2.73 -31.47 -7.11
C ASN A 260 3.13 -30.96 -8.52
N GLN A 261 2.55 -29.86 -8.96
CA GLN A 261 2.86 -29.25 -10.27
C GLN A 261 3.83 -28.08 -10.12
N PRO A 262 4.76 -27.88 -11.05
CA PRO A 262 5.66 -26.75 -11.03
C PRO A 262 4.89 -25.44 -11.24
N VAL A 263 5.10 -24.47 -10.36
CA VAL A 263 4.56 -23.12 -10.46
C VAL A 263 5.59 -22.24 -11.14
N ILE A 264 5.28 -21.79 -12.36
CA ILE A 264 6.15 -20.92 -13.16
C ILE A 264 5.59 -19.50 -13.12
N VAL A 265 6.44 -18.55 -12.72
CA VAL A 265 6.08 -17.13 -12.62
C VAL A 265 7.14 -16.27 -13.30
N LYS A 266 6.72 -15.19 -13.96
CA LYS A 266 7.67 -14.19 -14.51
C LYS A 266 8.27 -13.37 -13.39
N ALA A 267 9.52 -13.68 -13.01
CA ALA A 267 10.19 -13.06 -11.90
C ALA A 267 11.72 -13.04 -12.07
N ASP A 268 12.37 -12.16 -11.31
CA ASP A 268 13.82 -12.20 -11.08
C ASP A 268 14.11 -13.16 -9.94
N ALA A 269 14.68 -14.31 -10.23
CA ALA A 269 14.95 -15.38 -9.26
C ALA A 269 15.81 -14.89 -8.09
N THR A 270 16.85 -14.09 -8.36
CA THR A 270 17.77 -13.58 -7.34
C THR A 270 17.08 -12.62 -6.37
N GLN A 271 16.24 -11.73 -6.91
CA GLN A 271 15.49 -10.80 -6.08
C GLN A 271 14.42 -11.51 -5.24
N LEU A 272 13.70 -12.50 -5.82
CA LEU A 272 12.74 -13.30 -5.06
C LEU A 272 13.40 -14.18 -4.00
N GLU A 273 14.57 -14.77 -4.29
CA GLU A 273 15.35 -15.51 -3.30
C GLU A 273 15.64 -14.63 -2.08
N GLN A 274 16.07 -13.38 -2.31
CA GLN A 274 16.31 -12.42 -1.22
C GLN A 274 15.04 -12.11 -0.42
N VAL A 275 13.88 -12.02 -1.05
CA VAL A 275 12.58 -11.85 -0.37
C VAL A 275 12.30 -13.05 0.54
N ILE A 276 12.46 -14.26 0.03
CA ILE A 276 12.21 -15.50 0.79
C ILE A 276 13.17 -15.61 1.96
N ILE A 277 14.47 -15.36 1.75
CA ILE A 277 15.51 -15.33 2.81
C ILE A 277 15.13 -14.35 3.91
N ASN A 278 14.79 -13.10 3.56
CA ASN A 278 14.42 -12.08 4.54
C ASN A 278 13.15 -12.47 5.31
N SER A 279 12.17 -13.08 4.64
CA SER A 279 10.94 -13.53 5.28
C SER A 279 11.20 -14.66 6.27
N ILE A 280 11.94 -15.71 5.86
CA ILE A 280 12.30 -16.83 6.72
C ILE A 280 13.17 -16.35 7.90
N LYS A 281 14.13 -15.47 7.66
CA LYS A 281 14.98 -14.90 8.72
C LYS A 281 14.14 -14.15 9.77
N ASN A 282 13.18 -13.33 9.31
CA ASN A 282 12.27 -12.63 10.23
C ASN A 282 11.46 -13.62 11.08
N SER A 283 10.97 -14.69 10.47
CA SER A 283 10.22 -15.75 11.14
C SER A 283 11.08 -16.55 12.15
N ILE A 284 12.34 -16.88 11.80
CA ILE A 284 13.28 -17.53 12.73
C ILE A 284 13.50 -16.65 13.96
N GLU A 285 13.74 -15.36 13.75
CA GLU A 285 13.95 -14.39 14.83
C GLU A 285 12.70 -14.16 15.69
N ALA A 286 11.48 -14.32 15.13
CA ALA A 286 10.22 -14.21 15.87
C ALA A 286 9.90 -15.44 16.73
N CYS A 287 10.40 -16.61 16.34
CA CYS A 287 10.10 -17.91 17.01
C CYS A 287 10.88 -18.16 18.32
N GLN A 288 11.90 -17.42 18.65
CA GLN A 288 12.70 -17.41 19.93
C GLN A 288 13.15 -18.75 20.49
N HIS A 289 13.11 -19.86 20.01
CA HIS A 289 13.38 -21.23 20.43
C HIS A 289 12.12 -22.14 20.34
N LYS A 290 12.26 -23.28 19.67
CA LYS A 290 11.21 -24.29 19.43
C LYS A 290 10.03 -23.85 18.55
N GLY A 291 10.29 -22.99 17.56
CA GLY A 291 9.30 -22.56 16.57
C GLY A 291 9.18 -23.51 15.38
N VAL A 292 8.06 -23.36 14.66
CA VAL A 292 7.82 -24.02 13.38
C VAL A 292 7.49 -22.96 12.34
N ILE A 293 8.23 -22.99 11.25
CA ILE A 293 7.99 -22.14 10.06
C ILE A 293 7.47 -23.04 8.95
N THR A 294 6.33 -22.68 8.36
CA THR A 294 5.79 -23.40 7.21
C THR A 294 5.90 -22.50 5.98
N VAL A 295 6.64 -22.96 4.97
CA VAL A 295 6.70 -22.31 3.65
C VAL A 295 5.74 -23.05 2.75
N GLN A 296 4.63 -22.40 2.39
CA GLN A 296 3.54 -22.99 1.62
C GLN A 296 3.44 -22.34 0.24
N LEU A 297 3.46 -23.18 -0.81
CA LEU A 297 3.25 -22.75 -2.20
C LEU A 297 1.92 -23.28 -2.71
N THR A 298 1.10 -22.40 -3.25
CA THR A 298 -0.11 -22.72 -4.02
C THR A 298 0.11 -22.30 -5.48
N ASN A 299 -0.87 -22.52 -6.35
CA ASN A 299 -0.76 -22.12 -7.75
C ASN A 299 -0.59 -20.60 -7.96
N ASN A 300 -1.11 -19.78 -7.04
CA ASN A 300 -1.16 -18.32 -7.18
C ASN A 300 -0.48 -17.56 -6.04
N SER A 301 0.06 -18.26 -5.04
CA SER A 301 0.64 -17.59 -3.86
C SER A 301 1.74 -18.40 -3.19
N LEU A 302 2.66 -17.67 -2.56
CA LEU A 302 3.66 -18.18 -1.65
C LEU A 302 3.41 -17.58 -0.26
N SER A 303 3.28 -18.42 0.75
CA SER A 303 3.12 -18.01 2.15
C SER A 303 4.29 -18.49 3.01
N VAL A 304 4.76 -17.64 3.92
CA VAL A 304 5.67 -17.99 5.02
C VAL A 304 4.92 -17.77 6.32
N ILE A 305 4.66 -18.85 7.04
CA ILE A 305 3.83 -18.87 8.24
C ILE A 305 4.70 -19.28 9.42
N ASP A 306 4.71 -18.51 10.50
CA ASP A 306 5.41 -18.82 11.73
C ASP A 306 4.46 -18.82 12.94
N ASN A 307 4.86 -19.55 13.98
CA ASN A 307 4.21 -19.58 15.28
C ASN A 307 4.94 -18.77 16.35
N GLY A 308 5.60 -17.68 15.92
CA GLY A 308 6.34 -16.78 16.80
C GLY A 308 5.46 -15.86 17.65
N ASN A 309 6.07 -14.82 18.21
CA ASN A 309 5.42 -13.88 19.15
C ASN A 309 4.32 -13.01 18.53
N GLY A 310 4.11 -13.07 17.22
CA GLY A 310 3.15 -12.26 16.50
C GLY A 310 3.55 -10.79 16.35
N ILE A 311 2.62 -9.97 15.85
CA ILE A 311 2.80 -8.55 15.61
C ILE A 311 1.67 -7.81 16.31
N SER A 312 2.01 -6.86 17.21
CA SER A 312 0.99 -6.06 17.89
C SER A 312 0.25 -5.13 16.91
N ALA A 313 -1.00 -4.78 17.24
CA ALA A 313 -1.83 -3.90 16.41
C ALA A 313 -1.16 -2.54 16.12
N ASP A 314 -0.48 -1.96 17.10
CA ASP A 314 0.25 -0.69 16.95
C ASP A 314 1.41 -0.79 15.97
N ASN A 315 2.05 -1.96 15.91
CA ASN A 315 3.18 -2.20 15.01
C ASN A 315 2.74 -2.56 13.59
N GLN A 316 1.55 -3.14 13.41
CA GLN A 316 1.03 -3.48 12.07
C GLN A 316 0.95 -2.27 11.15
N GLN A 317 0.62 -1.09 11.67
CA GLN A 317 0.55 0.15 10.88
C GLN A 317 1.94 0.66 10.43
N LYS A 318 3.00 0.27 11.15
CA LYS A 318 4.38 0.70 10.89
C LYS A 318 5.18 -0.31 10.09
N LEU A 319 4.62 -1.49 9.81
CA LEU A 319 5.25 -2.50 8.95
C LEU A 319 5.59 -1.89 7.58
N PHE A 320 6.67 -2.35 7.00
CA PHE A 320 7.21 -1.86 5.74
C PHE A 320 7.63 -0.36 5.72
N THR A 321 7.57 0.34 6.88
CA THR A 321 8.17 1.68 7.00
C THR A 321 9.69 1.52 7.11
N PRO A 322 10.49 2.24 6.32
CA PRO A 322 11.94 2.16 6.40
C PRO A 322 12.45 2.40 7.84
N PHE A 323 13.42 1.61 8.27
CA PHE A 323 14.06 1.69 9.61
C PHE A 323 13.17 1.32 10.80
N PHE A 324 11.92 0.94 10.58
CA PHE A 324 11.09 0.46 11.66
C PHE A 324 11.52 -0.96 12.07
N SER A 325 11.91 -1.12 13.32
CA SER A 325 12.25 -2.41 13.93
C SER A 325 11.82 -2.41 15.40
N THR A 326 11.27 -3.52 15.84
CA THR A 326 10.98 -3.79 17.27
C THR A 326 12.14 -4.51 17.96
N LYS A 327 13.19 -4.86 17.21
CA LYS A 327 14.34 -5.64 17.70
C LYS A 327 15.47 -4.70 18.12
N PRO A 328 16.18 -4.93 19.24
CA PRO A 328 17.26 -4.08 19.72
C PRO A 328 18.39 -3.86 18.68
N ASN A 329 18.75 -4.91 17.93
CA ASN A 329 19.78 -4.87 16.88
C ASN A 329 19.19 -4.90 15.45
N GLY A 330 17.88 -4.73 15.32
CA GLY A 330 17.18 -4.79 14.03
C GLY A 330 17.35 -3.49 13.24
N GLN A 331 17.91 -3.57 12.04
CA GLN A 331 18.14 -2.42 11.17
C GLN A 331 16.84 -1.88 10.51
N GLY A 332 15.71 -2.62 10.59
CA GLY A 332 14.43 -2.22 9.98
C GLY A 332 14.44 -2.17 8.45
N ILE A 333 15.37 -2.86 7.80
CA ILE A 333 15.62 -2.81 6.35
C ILE A 333 15.00 -4.02 5.63
N GLY A 334 14.89 -5.17 6.29
CA GLY A 334 14.44 -6.41 5.65
C GLY A 334 13.06 -6.32 5.02
N LEU A 335 12.06 -5.81 5.76
CA LEU A 335 10.70 -5.60 5.23
C LEU A 335 10.65 -4.52 4.14
N THR A 336 11.54 -3.54 4.19
CA THR A 336 11.65 -2.52 3.14
C THR A 336 12.15 -3.13 1.82
N ILE A 337 13.17 -4.01 1.88
CA ILE A 337 13.65 -4.75 0.70
C ILE A 337 12.53 -5.62 0.12
N ILE A 338 11.84 -6.40 0.96
CA ILE A 338 10.72 -7.23 0.56
C ILE A 338 9.68 -6.40 -0.20
N ARG A 339 9.26 -5.28 0.37
CA ARG A 339 8.28 -4.38 -0.24
C ARG A 339 8.73 -3.86 -1.60
N GLU A 340 9.96 -3.34 -1.69
CA GLU A 340 10.47 -2.74 -2.92
C GLU A 340 10.62 -3.77 -4.05
N VAL A 341 11.14 -4.96 -3.72
CA VAL A 341 11.26 -6.05 -4.68
C VAL A 341 9.89 -6.47 -5.21
N LEU A 342 8.92 -6.73 -4.31
CA LEU A 342 7.59 -7.20 -4.72
C LEU A 342 6.81 -6.16 -5.50
N LEU A 343 6.92 -4.87 -5.14
CA LEU A 343 6.33 -3.78 -5.92
C LEU A 343 6.92 -3.68 -7.32
N ASN A 344 8.25 -3.85 -7.45
CA ASN A 344 8.91 -3.82 -8.75
C ASN A 344 8.52 -5.02 -9.65
N HIS A 345 8.11 -6.15 -9.05
CA HIS A 345 7.57 -7.31 -9.77
C HIS A 345 6.07 -7.18 -10.08
N GLY A 346 5.36 -6.21 -9.50
CA GLY A 346 3.91 -6.08 -9.63
C GLY A 346 3.12 -7.10 -8.79
N PHE A 347 3.76 -7.74 -7.80
CA PHE A 347 3.11 -8.72 -6.93
C PHE A 347 2.40 -8.06 -5.76
N ASN A 348 1.23 -8.58 -5.40
CA ASN A 348 0.55 -8.20 -4.17
C ASN A 348 1.13 -8.99 -2.99
N PHE A 349 1.15 -8.39 -1.81
CA PHE A 349 1.64 -9.05 -0.61
C PHE A 349 0.97 -8.48 0.64
N SER A 350 0.93 -9.31 1.68
CA SER A 350 0.41 -8.94 3.00
C SER A 350 1.22 -9.62 4.10
N LEU A 351 1.27 -8.98 5.28
CA LEU A 351 1.84 -9.52 6.50
C LEU A 351 0.84 -9.33 7.61
N THR A 352 0.25 -10.42 8.07
CA THR A 352 -0.82 -10.43 9.07
C THR A 352 -0.47 -11.30 10.25
N SER A 353 -0.92 -10.91 11.44
CA SER A 353 -0.78 -11.71 12.65
C SER A 353 -2.16 -11.98 13.23
N CYS A 354 -2.48 -13.25 13.42
CA CYS A 354 -3.74 -13.68 14.00
C CYS A 354 -3.55 -13.97 15.49
N ASN A 355 -3.98 -13.03 16.35
CA ASN A 355 -3.82 -13.14 17.81
C ASN A 355 -4.46 -14.39 18.40
N ASN A 356 -5.56 -14.89 17.80
CA ASN A 356 -6.26 -16.10 18.27
C ASN A 356 -5.50 -17.40 17.98
N LYS A 357 -4.56 -17.41 17.02
CA LYS A 357 -3.79 -18.59 16.62
C LYS A 357 -2.30 -18.50 16.95
N GLN A 358 -1.83 -17.38 17.49
CA GLN A 358 -0.40 -17.08 17.68
C GLN A 358 0.42 -17.40 16.40
N GLN A 359 -0.07 -16.96 15.26
CA GLN A 359 0.56 -17.20 13.97
C GLN A 359 0.74 -15.87 13.24
N THR A 360 1.91 -15.73 12.62
CA THR A 360 2.17 -14.64 11.67
C THR A 360 2.27 -15.24 10.28
N GLU A 361 1.59 -14.65 9.33
CA GLU A 361 1.58 -15.09 7.94
C GLU A 361 2.01 -13.95 7.02
N PHE A 362 3.05 -14.20 6.24
CA PHE A 362 3.48 -13.36 5.13
C PHE A 362 3.08 -14.03 3.83
N VAL A 363 2.27 -13.36 3.01
CA VAL A 363 1.73 -13.88 1.74
C VAL A 363 2.22 -13.04 0.59
N ILE A 364 2.65 -13.68 -0.49
CA ILE A 364 2.94 -13.11 -1.81
C ILE A 364 1.94 -13.69 -2.80
N GLN A 365 1.25 -12.84 -3.57
CA GLN A 365 0.33 -13.23 -4.65
C GLN A 365 0.96 -12.87 -5.99
N PHE A 366 1.06 -13.86 -6.88
CA PHE A 366 1.68 -13.75 -8.20
C PHE A 366 0.69 -13.28 -9.28
#